data_7a28079d71515e9db3614b6fb58ff7fa
#
_entry.id   7a28079d71515e9db3614b6fb58ff7fa
#
_cell.length_a   1.000
_cell.length_b   1.000
_cell.length_c   1.000
_cell.angle_alpha   90.00
_cell.angle_beta   90.00
_cell.angle_gamma   90.00
#
_symmetry.space_group_name_H-M   'P 1'
#
loop_
_entity.id
_entity.type
_entity.pdbx_description
1 polymer ?
#
loop_
_entity_poly.entity_id
_entity_poly.type
_entity_poly.pdbx_seq_one_letter_code
_entity_poly.pdbx_strand_id
1 'polypeptide(L)'
;MSTVLAQTSACSRRRCRLRLCQPHKSSNYHGNVNVGMLLSAIHAEGPIWKGHTSFNIAARASYFNWIMQPLLDKVYDNPNALKPYSKMNYYDLNAKFVHKFSDRDKLTAVVYWGKDVSDASPSDSYKIYKGDDNDKSDYLLIKHSTINHWDNVMGSAYWTHLFNNSFSLNVNANISHYLYYLKLSSLERTEKEIKEDSYASFNSEINEASLSTDFRLKRESKHDIRWGIKGA
;
A
#
# COMPACT_ATOMS: atom_id res chain seq x y z
N MET A 1 10.07 0.99 -3.53
CA MET A 1 10.79 1.38 -2.29
C MET A 1 10.19 2.69 -1.81
N SER A 2 9.14 2.64 -1.03
CA SER A 2 8.52 3.83 -0.46
C SER A 2 8.85 3.84 1.03
N THR A 3 9.74 4.74 1.39
CA THR A 3 10.20 4.99 2.75
C THR A 3 9.02 5.53 3.56
N VAL A 4 8.49 4.73 4.46
CA VAL A 4 7.61 5.23 5.52
C VAL A 4 8.48 6.08 6.45
N LEU A 5 8.51 7.38 6.18
CA LEU A 5 9.14 8.36 7.06
C LEU A 5 8.35 8.42 8.37
N ALA A 6 8.87 7.75 9.39
CA ALA A 6 8.52 8.04 10.75
C ALA A 6 8.91 9.51 11.03
N GLN A 7 7.92 10.39 11.09
CA GLN A 7 8.14 11.76 11.56
C GLN A 7 8.53 11.70 13.05
N THR A 8 9.82 11.70 13.30
CA THR A 8 10.37 12.05 14.61
C THR A 8 10.30 13.56 14.75
N SER A 9 9.27 14.06 15.39
CA SER A 9 9.19 15.45 15.80
C SER A 9 10.39 15.80 16.68
N ALA A 10 11.18 16.77 16.23
CA ALA A 10 12.34 17.29 16.92
C ALA A 10 11.94 17.82 18.31
N CYS A 11 12.44 17.17 19.34
CA CYS A 11 12.29 17.62 20.72
C CYS A 11 13.36 18.67 21.00
N SER A 12 12.95 19.91 21.24
CA SER A 12 13.79 21.02 21.67
C SER A 12 14.49 20.69 22.98
N ARG A 13 15.80 21.01 23.07
CA ARG A 13 16.71 20.77 24.19
C ARG A 13 16.34 21.54 25.45
N ARG A 14 15.33 21.12 26.20
CA ARG A 14 15.25 21.45 27.65
C ARG A 14 14.34 20.45 28.37
N ARG A 15 14.95 19.60 29.24
CA ARG A 15 14.31 18.64 30.16
C ARG A 15 13.41 17.59 29.49
N CYS A 16 14.00 16.65 28.77
CA CYS A 16 13.32 15.40 28.45
C CYS A 16 13.19 14.51 29.69
N ARG A 17 12.13 14.69 30.47
CA ARG A 17 11.57 13.58 31.22
C ARG A 17 11.06 12.59 30.18
N LEU A 18 11.19 11.26 30.40
CA LEU A 18 10.49 10.24 29.61
C LEU A 18 8.99 10.45 29.81
N ARG A 19 8.44 11.44 29.12
CA ARG A 19 7.01 11.46 28.88
C ARG A 19 6.81 10.58 27.66
N LEU A 20 5.97 9.56 27.80
CA LEU A 20 5.32 8.98 26.62
C LEU A 20 4.94 10.16 25.73
N CYS A 21 5.49 10.25 24.51
CA CYS A 21 5.03 11.23 23.54
C CYS A 21 3.51 11.14 23.61
N GLN A 22 2.89 12.21 24.09
CA GLN A 22 1.45 12.20 24.27
C GLN A 22 0.89 11.82 22.91
N PRO A 23 0.03 10.79 22.82
CA PRO A 23 -0.82 10.71 21.66
C PRO A 23 -1.42 12.10 21.53
N HIS A 24 -1.48 12.63 20.35
CA HIS A 24 -2.22 13.86 20.12
C HIS A 24 -3.47 13.75 21.00
N LYS A 25 -3.61 14.67 21.96
CA LYS A 25 -4.86 14.79 22.71
C LYS A 25 -5.87 15.33 21.72
N SER A 26 -6.25 14.49 20.76
CA SER A 26 -7.42 14.76 19.96
C SER A 26 -8.61 14.62 20.92
N SER A 27 -8.90 15.70 21.60
CA SER A 27 -10.14 15.78 22.39
C SER A 27 -11.36 15.88 21.47
N ASN A 28 -11.12 16.15 20.17
CA ASN A 28 -12.11 16.40 19.13
C ASN A 28 -11.89 15.45 17.96
N TYR A 29 -12.96 15.20 17.21
CA TYR A 29 -12.86 14.50 15.94
C TYR A 29 -12.36 15.46 14.86
N HIS A 30 -11.44 14.97 14.05
CA HIS A 30 -10.96 15.65 12.86
C HIS A 30 -11.08 14.71 11.66
N GLY A 31 -11.39 15.29 10.52
CA GLY A 31 -11.45 14.53 9.28
C GLY A 31 -11.32 15.46 8.08
N ASN A 32 -10.86 14.90 7.00
CA ASN A 32 -10.88 15.56 5.71
C ASN A 32 -11.24 14.57 4.61
N VAL A 33 -11.81 15.10 3.56
CA VAL A 33 -12.08 14.38 2.31
C VAL A 33 -11.44 15.19 1.19
N ASN A 34 -10.67 14.51 0.38
CA ASN A 34 -10.06 15.06 -0.82
C ASN A 34 -10.59 14.31 -2.03
N VAL A 35 -11.20 15.02 -2.97
CA VAL A 35 -11.71 14.45 -4.21
C VAL A 35 -10.96 15.10 -5.36
N GLY A 36 -10.14 14.31 -6.04
CA GLY A 36 -9.38 14.72 -7.21
C GLY A 36 -9.87 14.03 -8.48
N MET A 37 -9.39 14.43 -9.63
CA MET A 37 -9.77 13.80 -10.91
C MET A 37 -9.34 12.33 -11.02
N LEU A 38 -8.21 11.98 -10.43
CA LEU A 38 -7.59 10.66 -10.61
C LEU A 38 -7.68 9.80 -9.36
N LEU A 39 -7.83 10.43 -8.19
CA LEU A 39 -7.87 9.75 -6.91
C LEU A 39 -8.69 10.54 -5.89
N SER A 40 -9.26 9.82 -4.94
CA SER A 40 -9.88 10.39 -3.74
C SER A 40 -9.24 9.79 -2.50
N ALA A 41 -9.25 10.58 -1.43
CA ALA A 41 -8.76 10.19 -0.13
C ALA A 41 -9.71 10.68 0.97
N ILE A 42 -9.83 9.87 2.01
CA ILE A 42 -10.54 10.21 3.24
C ILE A 42 -9.62 9.97 4.42
N HIS A 43 -9.70 10.87 5.38
CA HIS A 43 -9.00 10.73 6.65
C HIS A 43 -9.96 11.08 7.79
N ALA A 44 -9.92 10.30 8.84
CA ALA A 44 -10.68 10.53 10.07
C ALA A 44 -9.84 10.15 11.29
N GLU A 45 -9.83 11.00 12.29
CA GLU A 45 -9.19 10.74 13.57
C GLU A 45 -10.02 11.29 14.73
N GLY A 46 -9.89 10.68 15.88
CA GLY A 46 -10.59 11.14 17.06
C GLY A 46 -10.51 10.20 18.25
N PRO A 47 -11.10 10.60 19.36
CA PRO A 47 -11.21 9.75 20.55
C PRO A 47 -12.36 8.74 20.38
N ILE A 48 -12.10 7.47 20.65
CA ILE A 48 -13.14 6.47 20.87
C ILE A 48 -13.59 6.55 22.33
N TRP A 49 -12.64 6.63 23.24
CA TRP A 49 -12.85 6.81 24.66
C TRP A 49 -11.93 7.92 25.15
N LYS A 50 -12.53 9.04 25.53
CA LYS A 50 -11.79 10.27 25.90
C LYS A 50 -10.72 9.98 26.95
N GLY A 51 -9.49 10.40 26.62
CA GLY A 51 -8.33 10.22 27.48
C GLY A 51 -7.65 8.84 27.42
N HIS A 52 -8.32 7.81 26.90
CA HIS A 52 -7.81 6.44 26.88
C HIS A 52 -7.57 5.88 25.48
N THR A 53 -8.54 6.01 24.59
CA THR A 53 -8.49 5.37 23.26
C THR A 53 -8.69 6.39 22.16
N SER A 54 -7.84 6.34 21.16
CA SER A 54 -7.96 7.14 19.93
C SER A 54 -7.73 6.29 18.70
N PHE A 55 -8.31 6.73 17.59
CA PHE A 55 -8.10 6.13 16.28
C PHE A 55 -7.64 7.18 15.27
N ASN A 56 -7.00 6.70 14.24
CA ASN A 56 -6.67 7.46 13.03
C ASN A 56 -6.80 6.49 11.86
N ILE A 57 -7.67 6.81 10.90
CA ILE A 57 -7.96 5.98 9.73
C ILE A 57 -7.81 6.85 8.50
N ALA A 58 -7.08 6.36 7.52
CA ALA A 58 -6.95 7.00 6.23
C ALA A 58 -7.15 5.97 5.13
N ALA A 59 -7.96 6.29 4.14
CA ALA A 59 -8.16 5.46 2.96
C ALA A 59 -7.97 6.31 1.70
N ARG A 60 -7.43 5.68 0.66
CA ARG A 60 -7.20 6.31 -0.63
C ARG A 60 -7.56 5.30 -1.73
N ALA A 61 -8.26 5.79 -2.75
CA ALA A 61 -8.60 5.00 -3.93
C ALA A 61 -8.35 5.81 -5.20
N SER A 62 -7.73 5.20 -6.20
CA SER A 62 -7.65 5.78 -7.53
C SER A 62 -8.71 5.17 -8.44
N TYR A 63 -9.16 5.97 -9.38
CA TYR A 63 -10.13 5.59 -10.40
C TYR A 63 -9.67 6.08 -11.79
N PHE A 64 -8.36 6.05 -12.00
CA PHE A 64 -7.71 6.52 -13.20
C PHE A 64 -8.31 5.94 -14.48
N ASN A 65 -8.67 4.65 -14.46
CA ASN A 65 -9.20 4.01 -15.65
C ASN A 65 -10.61 4.48 -16.05
N TRP A 66 -11.40 5.02 -15.13
CA TRP A 66 -12.72 5.60 -15.48
C TRP A 66 -12.60 6.82 -16.40
N ILE A 67 -11.48 7.54 -16.29
CA ILE A 67 -11.22 8.72 -17.12
C ILE A 67 -10.40 8.31 -18.35
N MET A 68 -9.40 7.47 -18.16
CA MET A 68 -8.45 7.10 -19.22
C MET A 68 -9.06 6.19 -20.28
N GLN A 69 -9.86 5.18 -19.88
CA GLN A 69 -10.42 4.25 -20.85
C GLN A 69 -11.36 4.94 -21.87
N PRO A 70 -12.33 5.79 -21.46
CA PRO A 70 -13.15 6.51 -22.43
C PRO A 70 -12.36 7.46 -23.33
N LEU A 71 -11.26 8.03 -22.82
CA LEU A 71 -10.38 8.88 -23.63
C LEU A 71 -9.62 8.05 -24.68
N LEU A 72 -9.09 6.90 -24.30
CA LEU A 72 -8.42 5.97 -25.20
C LEU A 72 -9.41 5.47 -26.28
N ASP A 73 -10.61 5.10 -25.88
CA ASP A 73 -11.66 4.62 -26.80
C ASP A 73 -12.02 5.66 -27.84
N LYS A 74 -11.97 6.94 -27.48
CA LYS A 74 -12.28 8.05 -28.39
C LYS A 74 -11.11 8.42 -29.30
N VAL A 75 -9.88 8.36 -28.80
CA VAL A 75 -8.67 8.70 -29.56
C VAL A 75 -8.35 7.60 -30.57
N TYR A 76 -8.56 6.34 -30.19
CA TYR A 76 -8.26 5.16 -31.01
C TYR A 76 -9.53 4.55 -31.63
N ASP A 77 -10.38 5.40 -32.18
CA ASP A 77 -11.63 4.96 -32.82
C ASP A 77 -11.41 4.47 -34.27
N ASN A 78 -10.52 3.51 -34.41
CA ASN A 78 -10.30 2.81 -35.67
C ASN A 78 -10.97 1.45 -35.63
N PRO A 79 -12.00 1.17 -36.46
CA PRO A 79 -12.70 -0.10 -36.44
C PRO A 79 -11.83 -1.31 -36.86
N ASN A 80 -10.69 -1.03 -37.50
CA ASN A 80 -9.72 -2.04 -37.91
C ASN A 80 -8.54 -2.27 -36.98
N ALA A 81 -8.44 -1.50 -35.90
CA ALA A 81 -7.38 -1.64 -34.90
C ALA A 81 -7.94 -2.15 -33.56
N LEU A 82 -7.13 -2.89 -32.82
CA LEU A 82 -7.46 -3.17 -31.42
C LEU A 82 -7.35 -1.90 -30.60
N LYS A 83 -8.37 -1.64 -29.80
CA LYS A 83 -8.34 -0.52 -28.87
C LYS A 83 -7.36 -0.81 -27.74
N PRO A 84 -6.50 0.14 -27.39
CA PRO A 84 -5.63 -0.02 -26.24
C PRO A 84 -6.46 -0.10 -24.95
N TYR A 85 -6.02 -0.93 -24.04
CA TYR A 85 -6.63 -1.08 -22.73
C TYR A 85 -5.61 -0.69 -21.65
N SER A 86 -6.03 0.14 -20.72
CA SER A 86 -5.21 0.50 -19.58
C SER A 86 -6.07 0.57 -18.32
N LYS A 87 -5.73 -0.24 -17.33
CA LYS A 87 -6.33 -0.23 -16.02
C LYS A 87 -5.23 0.00 -14.99
N MET A 88 -5.24 1.17 -14.38
CA MET A 88 -4.33 1.52 -13.29
C MET A 88 -5.17 1.97 -12.10
N ASN A 89 -5.30 1.09 -11.14
CA ASN A 89 -6.00 1.40 -9.89
C ASN A 89 -5.11 1.04 -8.71
N TYR A 90 -5.13 1.89 -7.70
CA TYR A 90 -4.50 1.61 -6.43
C TYR A 90 -5.44 1.98 -5.29
N TYR A 91 -5.35 1.20 -4.24
CA TYR A 91 -6.15 1.31 -3.05
C TYR A 91 -5.24 1.19 -1.84
N ASP A 92 -5.39 2.09 -0.89
CA ASP A 92 -4.68 2.06 0.37
C ASP A 92 -5.64 2.25 1.54
N LEU A 93 -5.41 1.51 2.59
CA LEU A 93 -6.05 1.68 3.88
C LEU A 93 -4.98 1.68 4.97
N ASN A 94 -4.98 2.71 5.78
CA ASN A 94 -4.17 2.81 6.99
C ASN A 94 -5.10 2.98 8.18
N ALA A 95 -4.91 2.18 9.22
CA ALA A 95 -5.62 2.32 10.46
C ALA A 95 -4.65 2.23 11.64
N LYS A 96 -4.76 3.18 12.55
CA LYS A 96 -3.96 3.23 13.79
C LYS A 96 -4.88 3.39 14.98
N PHE A 97 -4.71 2.53 15.96
CA PHE A 97 -5.39 2.59 17.23
C PHE A 97 -4.37 2.77 18.34
N VAL A 98 -4.67 3.65 19.28
CA VAL A 98 -3.85 3.88 20.45
C VAL A 98 -4.74 3.73 21.67
N HIS A 99 -4.37 2.84 22.58
CA HIS A 99 -5.05 2.64 23.84
C HIS A 99 -4.09 2.82 25.02
N LYS A 100 -4.50 3.63 25.97
CA LYS A 100 -3.81 3.81 27.25
C LYS A 100 -4.57 3.03 28.32
N PHE A 101 -3.98 1.95 28.79
CA PHE A 101 -4.51 1.21 29.93
C PHE A 101 -4.27 1.98 31.24
N SER A 102 -3.13 2.66 31.33
CA SER A 102 -2.73 3.47 32.48
C SER A 102 -1.74 4.57 32.03
N ASP A 103 -1.29 5.41 32.96
CA ASP A 103 -0.21 6.38 32.70
C ASP A 103 1.14 5.72 32.41
N ARG A 104 1.23 4.41 32.69
CA ARG A 104 2.46 3.62 32.47
C ARG A 104 2.36 2.65 31.29
N ASP A 105 1.15 2.34 30.85
CA ASP A 105 0.89 1.32 29.81
C ASP A 105 0.16 1.91 28.62
N LYS A 106 0.74 1.74 27.46
CA LYS A 106 0.18 2.17 26.18
C LYS A 106 0.36 1.10 25.12
N LEU A 107 -0.72 0.73 24.46
CA LEU A 107 -0.72 -0.11 23.25
C LEU A 107 -1.02 0.75 22.04
N THR A 108 -0.26 0.55 20.99
CA THR A 108 -0.53 1.09 19.66
C THR A 108 -0.62 -0.06 18.67
N ALA A 109 -1.71 -0.16 17.95
CA ALA A 109 -1.89 -1.10 16.86
C ALA A 109 -1.98 -0.31 15.54
N VAL A 110 -1.33 -0.82 14.52
CA VAL A 110 -1.33 -0.25 13.15
C VAL A 110 -1.65 -1.37 12.18
N VAL A 111 -2.53 -1.10 11.25
CA VAL A 111 -2.82 -1.97 10.12
C VAL A 111 -2.67 -1.16 8.84
N TYR A 112 -2.00 -1.73 7.88
CA TYR A 112 -1.89 -1.23 6.52
C TYR A 112 -2.36 -2.30 5.55
N TRP A 113 -3.15 -1.89 4.57
CA TRP A 113 -3.49 -2.69 3.40
C TRP A 113 -3.34 -1.84 2.16
N GLY A 114 -2.67 -2.37 1.15
CA GLY A 114 -2.48 -1.71 -0.13
C GLY A 114 -2.66 -2.71 -1.26
N LYS A 115 -3.30 -2.28 -2.34
CA LYS A 115 -3.48 -3.05 -3.55
C LYS A 115 -3.29 -2.17 -4.77
N ASP A 116 -2.34 -2.58 -5.63
CA ASP A 116 -2.07 -1.93 -6.91
C ASP A 116 -2.39 -2.90 -8.03
N VAL A 117 -3.13 -2.42 -9.02
CA VAL A 117 -3.49 -3.15 -10.24
C VAL A 117 -3.05 -2.31 -11.42
N SER A 118 -2.20 -2.87 -12.26
CA SER A 118 -1.76 -2.23 -13.50
C SER A 118 -1.85 -3.25 -14.64
N ASP A 119 -2.98 -3.24 -15.33
CA ASP A 119 -3.22 -4.08 -16.50
C ASP A 119 -3.19 -3.20 -17.74
N ALA A 120 -2.41 -3.56 -18.72
CA ALA A 120 -2.26 -2.80 -19.94
C ALA A 120 -2.19 -3.72 -21.15
N SER A 121 -2.83 -3.27 -22.22
CA SER A 121 -2.66 -3.83 -23.56
C SER A 121 -2.37 -2.67 -24.49
N PRO A 122 -1.13 -2.52 -24.97
CA PRO A 122 -0.79 -1.48 -25.91
C PRO A 122 -1.54 -1.65 -27.24
N SER A 123 -1.69 -0.56 -27.97
CA SER A 123 -2.37 -0.53 -29.27
C SER A 123 -1.59 -1.16 -30.43
N ASP A 124 -0.39 -1.68 -30.18
CA ASP A 124 0.50 -2.27 -31.19
C ASP A 124 0.01 -3.64 -31.69
N SER A 125 -1.25 -3.73 -31.93
CA SER A 125 -1.87 -4.91 -32.53
C SER A 125 -1.75 -4.78 -34.02
N TYR A 126 -0.89 -5.60 -34.61
CA TYR A 126 -0.66 -5.61 -36.03
C TYR A 126 -1.68 -6.50 -36.72
N LYS A 127 -2.37 -5.97 -37.73
CA LYS A 127 -3.04 -6.82 -38.73
C LYS A 127 -1.99 -7.18 -39.77
N ILE A 128 -1.53 -8.41 -39.76
CA ILE A 128 -0.68 -8.93 -40.82
C ILE A 128 -1.60 -9.60 -41.84
N TYR A 129 -1.67 -9.04 -43.01
CA TYR A 129 -2.32 -9.70 -44.12
C TYR A 129 -1.42 -10.82 -44.64
N LYS A 130 -1.82 -12.04 -44.46
CA LYS A 130 -1.15 -13.22 -44.98
C LYS A 130 -1.98 -13.75 -46.15
N GLY A 131 -1.76 -13.28 -47.36
CA GLY A 131 -2.48 -13.74 -48.53
C GLY A 131 -1.80 -13.38 -49.83
N ASP A 132 -1.77 -14.32 -50.73
CA ASP A 132 -1.43 -14.16 -52.14
C ASP A 132 -2.57 -13.41 -52.83
N ASP A 133 -2.29 -12.67 -53.88
CA ASP A 133 -3.13 -11.64 -54.54
C ASP A 133 -4.55 -12.10 -55.01
N ASN A 134 -4.96 -13.32 -54.77
CA ASN A 134 -6.23 -13.87 -55.28
C ASN A 134 -7.12 -14.58 -54.26
N ASP A 135 -6.80 -14.63 -52.96
CA ASP A 135 -7.67 -15.29 -51.99
C ASP A 135 -7.92 -14.42 -50.75
N LYS A 136 -9.12 -14.53 -50.19
CA LYS A 136 -9.64 -13.76 -49.08
C LYS A 136 -8.64 -13.70 -47.94
N SER A 137 -8.21 -12.50 -47.65
CA SER A 137 -7.17 -12.15 -46.68
C SER A 137 -7.40 -12.80 -45.31
N ASP A 138 -6.62 -13.84 -45.00
CA ASP A 138 -6.41 -14.27 -43.61
C ASP A 138 -5.70 -13.16 -42.87
N TYR A 139 -6.36 -12.52 -41.93
CA TYR A 139 -5.74 -11.53 -41.09
C TYR A 139 -5.31 -12.18 -39.77
N LEU A 140 -4.08 -11.88 -39.36
CA LEU A 140 -3.55 -12.23 -38.06
C LEU A 140 -3.60 -10.99 -37.16
N LEU A 141 -4.30 -11.12 -36.07
CA LEU A 141 -4.38 -10.08 -35.05
C LEU A 141 -3.54 -10.51 -33.84
N ILE A 142 -2.54 -9.75 -33.50
CA ILE A 142 -1.69 -9.99 -32.32
C ILE A 142 -1.95 -8.91 -31.29
N LYS A 143 -2.31 -9.31 -30.09
CA LYS A 143 -2.50 -8.44 -28.93
C LYS A 143 -1.56 -8.82 -27.80
N HIS A 144 -0.69 -7.91 -27.41
CA HIS A 144 0.11 -8.08 -26.22
C HIS A 144 -0.65 -7.56 -25.00
N SER A 145 -0.50 -8.23 -23.86
CA SER A 145 -1.04 -7.74 -22.60
C SER A 145 -0.07 -7.96 -21.44
N THR A 146 -0.09 -7.00 -20.52
CA THR A 146 0.67 -7.05 -19.29
C THR A 146 -0.31 -6.94 -18.13
N ILE A 147 -0.27 -7.91 -17.23
CA ILE A 147 -1.00 -7.89 -15.95
C ILE A 147 0.03 -7.76 -14.85
N ASN A 148 -0.14 -6.76 -14.00
CA ASN A 148 0.83 -6.45 -12.98
C ASN A 148 0.09 -6.03 -11.70
N HIS A 149 0.15 -6.88 -10.68
CA HIS A 149 -0.58 -6.70 -9.42
C HIS A 149 0.36 -6.75 -8.23
N TRP A 150 0.13 -5.86 -7.29
CA TRP A 150 0.75 -5.87 -5.97
C TRP A 150 -0.32 -5.86 -4.89
N ASP A 151 -0.20 -6.78 -3.96
CA ASP A 151 -0.99 -6.79 -2.73
C ASP A 151 -0.05 -6.74 -1.54
N ASN A 152 -0.36 -5.90 -0.57
CA ASN A 152 0.45 -5.73 0.63
C ASN A 152 -0.44 -5.57 1.86
N VAL A 153 -0.24 -6.41 2.86
CA VAL A 153 -0.90 -6.33 4.16
C VAL A 153 0.17 -6.28 5.25
N MET A 154 0.04 -5.34 6.16
CA MET A 154 0.94 -5.22 7.30
C MET A 154 0.15 -4.95 8.58
N GLY A 155 0.48 -5.68 9.63
CA GLY A 155 0.01 -5.46 10.99
C GLY A 155 1.17 -5.21 11.94
N SER A 156 1.01 -4.25 12.84
CA SER A 156 2.00 -3.97 13.88
C SER A 156 1.31 -3.67 15.20
N ALA A 157 1.82 -4.26 16.29
CA ALA A 157 1.40 -3.99 17.65
C ALA A 157 2.62 -3.54 18.46
N TYR A 158 2.52 -2.38 19.06
CA TYR A 158 3.58 -1.77 19.85
C TYR A 158 3.07 -1.46 21.26
N TRP A 159 3.61 -2.18 22.26
CA TRP A 159 3.29 -1.98 23.66
C TRP A 159 4.45 -1.33 24.38
N THR A 160 4.16 -0.24 25.09
CA THR A 160 5.11 0.48 25.94
C THR A 160 4.69 0.35 27.39
N HIS A 161 5.60 -0.10 28.23
CA HIS A 161 5.44 -0.13 29.69
C HIS A 161 6.51 0.71 30.37
N LEU A 162 6.08 1.60 31.26
CA LEU A 162 6.97 2.41 32.09
C LEU A 162 7.03 1.83 33.50
N PHE A 163 8.11 1.14 33.86
CA PHE A 163 8.34 0.69 35.23
C PHE A 163 8.47 1.88 36.20
N ASN A 164 9.20 2.91 35.74
CA ASN A 164 9.36 4.18 36.45
C ASN A 164 9.79 5.30 35.46
N ASN A 165 10.09 6.49 35.98
CA ASN A 165 10.47 7.64 35.13
C ASN A 165 11.80 7.46 34.39
N SER A 166 12.57 6.44 34.74
CA SER A 166 13.90 6.18 34.20
C SER A 166 14.01 4.86 33.44
N PHE A 167 13.08 3.93 33.65
CA PHE A 167 13.15 2.60 33.05
C PHE A 167 11.86 2.26 32.31
N SER A 168 12.00 1.85 31.06
CA SER A 168 10.89 1.48 30.18
C SER A 168 11.18 0.23 29.37
N LEU A 169 10.13 -0.47 29.01
CA LEU A 169 10.09 -1.61 28.08
C LEU A 169 9.21 -1.25 26.91
N ASN A 170 9.68 -1.58 25.71
CA ASN A 170 8.88 -1.59 24.49
C ASN A 170 8.88 -2.98 23.91
N VAL A 171 7.71 -3.48 23.59
CA VAL A 171 7.51 -4.74 22.85
C VAL A 171 6.86 -4.38 21.53
N ASN A 172 7.42 -4.90 20.44
CA ASN A 172 6.93 -4.65 19.10
C ASN A 172 6.77 -5.99 18.37
N ALA A 173 5.56 -6.28 17.90
CA ALA A 173 5.23 -7.43 17.07
C ALA A 173 4.77 -6.92 15.71
N ASN A 174 5.33 -7.48 14.64
CA ASN A 174 4.97 -7.13 13.27
C ASN A 174 4.70 -8.40 12.48
N ILE A 175 3.73 -8.29 11.58
CA ILE A 175 3.44 -9.26 10.54
C ILE A 175 3.31 -8.51 9.21
N SER A 176 3.81 -9.08 8.15
CA SER A 176 3.58 -8.57 6.80
C SER A 176 3.40 -9.70 5.81
N HIS A 177 2.54 -9.47 4.85
CA HIS A 177 2.32 -10.32 3.69
C HIS A 177 2.39 -9.45 2.45
N TYR A 178 3.26 -9.80 1.52
CA TYR A 178 3.45 -9.14 0.25
C TYR A 178 3.28 -10.15 -0.87
N LEU A 179 2.45 -9.83 -1.84
CA LEU A 179 2.24 -10.62 -3.05
C LEU A 179 2.49 -9.74 -4.27
N TYR A 180 3.30 -10.24 -5.18
CA TYR A 180 3.54 -9.65 -6.48
C TYR A 180 3.24 -10.66 -7.59
N TYR A 181 2.44 -10.24 -8.55
CA TYR A 181 2.08 -11.05 -9.72
C TYR A 181 2.30 -10.26 -11.00
N LEU A 182 3.08 -10.83 -11.91
CA LEU A 182 3.29 -10.32 -13.26
C LEU A 182 2.96 -11.41 -14.26
N LYS A 183 2.13 -11.10 -15.26
CA LYS A 183 1.90 -11.95 -16.42
C LYS A 183 2.06 -11.13 -17.69
N LEU A 184 2.89 -11.63 -18.59
CA LEU A 184 3.03 -11.14 -19.95
C LEU A 184 2.40 -12.18 -20.89
N SER A 185 1.49 -11.76 -21.72
CA SER A 185 0.82 -12.66 -22.66
C SER A 185 0.62 -12.03 -24.04
N SER A 186 0.46 -12.89 -25.03
CA SER A 186 0.11 -12.56 -26.40
C SER A 186 -1.16 -13.30 -26.76
N LEU A 187 -2.08 -12.60 -27.38
CA LEU A 187 -3.26 -13.18 -27.99
C LEU A 187 -3.09 -13.10 -29.50
N GLU A 188 -3.08 -14.25 -30.14
CA GLU A 188 -3.15 -14.37 -31.58
C GLU A 188 -4.57 -14.76 -32.00
N ARG A 189 -5.15 -14.05 -32.94
CA ARG A 189 -6.46 -14.31 -33.48
C ARG A 189 -6.42 -14.38 -35.02
N THR A 190 -6.81 -15.51 -35.55
CA THR A 190 -7.08 -15.70 -36.96
C THR A 190 -8.62 -15.83 -37.17
N GLU A 191 -9.11 -15.91 -38.42
CA GLU A 191 -10.54 -16.17 -38.68
C GLU A 191 -11.01 -17.51 -38.11
N LYS A 192 -10.13 -18.48 -37.96
CA LYS A 192 -10.44 -19.86 -37.56
C LYS A 192 -10.07 -20.22 -36.15
N GLU A 193 -9.14 -19.46 -35.50
CA GLU A 193 -8.59 -19.84 -34.23
C GLU A 193 -8.23 -18.62 -33.35
N ILE A 194 -8.41 -18.78 -32.05
CA ILE A 194 -7.92 -17.84 -31.04
C ILE A 194 -6.96 -18.63 -30.17
N LYS A 195 -5.71 -18.14 -30.08
CA LYS A 195 -4.68 -18.74 -29.26
C LYS A 195 -4.11 -17.69 -28.32
N GLU A 196 -4.08 -17.98 -27.03
CA GLU A 196 -3.41 -17.18 -26.03
C GLU A 196 -2.12 -17.89 -25.59
N ASP A 197 -0.99 -17.23 -25.80
CA ASP A 197 0.32 -17.70 -25.32
C ASP A 197 0.83 -16.79 -24.19
N SER A 198 1.20 -17.38 -23.07
CA SER A 198 1.90 -16.66 -22.00
C SER A 198 3.40 -16.71 -22.27
N TYR A 199 4.04 -15.55 -22.40
CA TYR A 199 5.50 -15.48 -22.54
C TYR A 199 6.23 -15.67 -21.23
N ALA A 200 5.71 -15.04 -20.18
CA ALA A 200 6.28 -15.10 -18.85
C ALA A 200 5.21 -14.86 -17.79
N SER A 201 5.35 -15.56 -16.68
CA SER A 201 4.64 -15.24 -15.46
C SER A 201 5.64 -15.27 -14.30
N PHE A 202 5.52 -14.30 -13.44
CA PHE A 202 6.31 -14.19 -12.23
C PHE A 202 5.37 -13.99 -11.03
N ASN A 203 5.54 -14.82 -10.02
CA ASN A 203 4.82 -14.71 -8.77
C ASN A 203 5.84 -14.68 -7.63
N SER A 204 5.74 -13.69 -6.77
CA SER A 204 6.58 -13.56 -5.59
C SER A 204 5.72 -13.30 -4.38
N GLU A 205 5.91 -14.10 -3.36
CA GLU A 205 5.22 -14.00 -2.08
C GLU A 205 6.26 -13.89 -0.97
N ILE A 206 6.08 -12.91 -0.09
CA ILE A 206 6.94 -12.68 1.05
C ILE A 206 6.06 -12.59 2.29
N ASN A 207 6.29 -13.49 3.23
CA ASN A 207 5.67 -13.49 4.54
C ASN A 207 6.75 -13.20 5.58
N GLU A 208 6.54 -12.19 6.41
CA GLU A 208 7.44 -11.84 7.48
C GLU A 208 6.68 -11.71 8.79
N ALA A 209 7.24 -12.28 9.85
CA ALA A 209 6.77 -12.07 11.21
C ALA A 209 7.97 -11.74 12.09
N SER A 210 7.86 -10.71 12.91
CA SER A 210 8.94 -10.34 13.82
C SER A 210 8.43 -9.91 15.19
N LEU A 211 9.22 -10.23 16.20
CA LEU A 211 9.00 -9.83 17.59
C LEU A 211 10.29 -9.18 18.11
N SER A 212 10.16 -8.00 18.68
CA SER A 212 11.28 -7.34 19.35
C SER A 212 10.89 -6.81 20.72
N THR A 213 11.87 -6.81 21.61
CA THR A 213 11.76 -6.22 22.94
C THR A 213 12.93 -5.27 23.14
N ASP A 214 12.65 -4.03 23.54
CA ASP A 214 13.62 -3.00 23.77
C ASP A 214 13.49 -2.44 25.20
N PHE A 215 14.53 -2.50 25.94
CA PHE A 215 14.65 -1.89 27.26
C PHE A 215 15.42 -0.58 27.16
N ARG A 216 14.98 0.40 27.91
CA ARG A 216 15.65 1.69 27.99
C ARG A 216 15.78 2.14 29.45
N LEU A 217 17.02 2.34 29.89
CA LEU A 217 17.35 2.90 31.18
C LEU A 217 17.97 4.28 30.99
N LYS A 218 17.30 5.30 31.49
CA LYS A 218 17.78 6.68 31.49
C LYS A 218 18.08 7.12 32.92
N ARG A 219 19.37 7.16 33.31
CA ARG A 219 19.80 7.57 34.63
C ARG A 219 20.36 8.99 34.56
N GLU A 220 19.65 9.92 35.20
CA GLU A 220 19.95 11.35 35.18
C GLU A 220 20.19 11.87 33.76
N SER A 221 20.67 13.07 33.55
CA SER A 221 20.87 13.61 32.19
C SER A 221 22.12 13.07 31.46
N LYS A 222 22.86 12.13 32.07
CA LYS A 222 24.18 11.69 31.57
C LYS A 222 24.22 10.33 30.88
N HIS A 223 23.32 9.41 31.24
CA HIS A 223 23.36 8.04 30.69
C HIS A 223 22.00 7.62 30.10
N ASP A 224 21.99 7.16 28.86
CA ASP A 224 20.83 6.57 28.14
C ASP A 224 21.29 5.20 27.60
N ILE A 225 20.98 4.14 28.33
CA ILE A 225 21.36 2.78 28.00
C ILE A 225 20.16 2.10 27.36
N ARG A 226 20.39 1.44 26.23
CA ARG A 226 19.37 0.69 25.50
C ARG A 226 19.91 -0.69 25.15
N TRP A 227 19.07 -1.70 25.32
CA TRP A 227 19.37 -3.09 24.92
C TRP A 227 18.06 -3.77 24.53
N GLY A 228 18.13 -4.77 23.71
CA GLY A 228 16.94 -5.49 23.25
C GLY A 228 17.29 -6.77 22.53
N ILE A 229 16.26 -7.53 22.21
CA ILE A 229 16.33 -8.76 21.42
C ILE A 229 15.29 -8.66 20.31
N LYS A 230 15.66 -9.08 19.11
CA LYS A 230 14.76 -9.21 17.97
C LYS A 230 14.88 -10.62 17.39
N GLY A 231 13.71 -11.25 17.14
CA GLY A 231 13.56 -12.46 16.33
C GLY A 231 12.67 -12.15 15.13
N ALA A 232 12.98 -12.76 13.98
CA ALA A 232 12.21 -12.67 12.74
C ALA A 232 12.20 -14.02 12.05
#